data_c94a322181f43a8ae8dba834877d7a0f
#
_entry.id   c94a322181f43a8ae8dba834877d7a0f
#
_cell.length_a   1.000
_cell.length_b   1.000
_cell.length_c   1.000
_cell.angle_alpha   90.00
_cell.angle_beta   90.00
_cell.angle_gamma   90.00
#
_symmetry.space_group_name_H-M   'P 1'
#
loop_
_entity.id
_entity.type
_entity.pdbx_description
1 polymer ?
#
loop_
_entity_poly.entity_id
_entity_poly.type
_entity_poly.pdbx_seq_one_letter_code
_entity_poly.pdbx_strand_id
1 'polypeptide(L)'
;MKPDTEYGRNDVGEWVAVARYPDEHFEARVRGEELVGLEYEGPFDDLPAQEGVVHRVIPWNDVTLDEGTGIVHIAPGAGAEDFELSRVNELPVLTPIDESGRMLPEYGVLAGLSTDEVVVPVIETLRDRGRLVEATSIVHRYPICWRCSTPLVFRVVDDWFISAEEIRQPMLDGNATVEWTPPQYKKRMDDWLRNMGDWNISRRRYFGLPLPFYECDCGHFNVIGSRAELEERAVSGLEQLQELHRPWIDAVHIRCESCDAEVERVQEVGDAWLDAGIVHFSTLGWRNPEWIPHGYATGASVGISGADLPDHAYWEKWFPADWVTEMREQIRLWFYSQCFMAITLDGRQPYGRVLTYEKVYDETGREMHKSWGNAIELNDALERMGADVMRWLYCSQPPSQPLRFGYGIAEEVKRRFLTYWNCVKFLVDYANASDRFRPSWAELEPANLGSSLDSWLVERTNAFARAAEAGYEAYETVAVMREFESYVDDLSNWYIRRSRRRFWADDEAALRTLWYALVQSLRVLAPILPFVTDHLWRTLVLDGPESVHLAGWPEVAEPDRALLHEIAEVRRVVELGRQARSTSGIKLRQPLRRLVVEGARLDGHLGEIADELRVKQVELGEV
;
A
#
# COMPACT_ATOMS: atom_id res chain seq x y z
N MET A 1 -38.43 4.61 -14.82
CA MET A 1 -38.47 5.52 -16.00
C MET A 1 -38.17 6.94 -15.54
N LYS A 2 -37.69 7.81 -16.44
CA LYS A 2 -37.31 9.20 -16.10
C LYS A 2 -38.50 10.13 -16.17
N PRO A 3 -38.91 10.77 -15.04
CA PRO A 3 -40.17 11.51 -14.96
C PRO A 3 -40.28 12.71 -15.89
N ASP A 4 -39.18 13.43 -16.10
CA ASP A 4 -39.13 14.66 -16.90
C ASP A 4 -38.90 14.44 -18.41
N THR A 5 -38.78 13.19 -18.83
CA THR A 5 -38.57 12.81 -20.24
C THR A 5 -39.90 12.57 -20.95
N GLU A 6 -39.99 12.92 -22.25
CA GLU A 6 -41.12 12.62 -23.11
C GLU A 6 -41.03 11.18 -23.62
N TYR A 7 -42.11 10.41 -23.45
CA TYR A 7 -42.26 9.06 -23.96
C TYR A 7 -43.39 9.04 -24.99
N GLY A 8 -43.17 8.28 -26.06
CA GLY A 8 -44.14 8.08 -27.14
C GLY A 8 -44.61 6.64 -27.22
N ARG A 9 -45.87 6.42 -27.53
CA ARG A 9 -46.40 5.12 -27.84
C ARG A 9 -46.37 4.94 -29.36
N ASN A 10 -45.60 3.94 -29.82
CA ASN A 10 -45.46 3.66 -31.25
C ASN A 10 -46.65 2.87 -31.82
N ASP A 11 -46.67 2.64 -33.14
CA ASP A 11 -47.77 1.98 -33.87
C ASP A 11 -47.97 0.49 -33.48
N VAL A 12 -46.97 -0.13 -32.81
CA VAL A 12 -47.08 -1.48 -32.25
C VAL A 12 -47.50 -1.50 -30.78
N GLY A 13 -47.72 -0.30 -30.20
CA GLY A 13 -48.20 -0.13 -28.83
C GLY A 13 -47.12 -0.04 -27.76
N GLU A 14 -45.86 0.03 -28.14
CA GLU A 14 -44.73 0.10 -27.21
C GLU A 14 -44.47 1.55 -26.77
N TRP A 15 -44.17 1.75 -25.48
CA TRP A 15 -43.70 3.00 -24.92
C TRP A 15 -42.17 3.10 -25.01
N VAL A 16 -41.68 4.16 -25.66
CA VAL A 16 -40.25 4.42 -25.79
C VAL A 16 -39.97 5.91 -25.59
N ALA A 17 -38.74 6.25 -25.17
CA ALA A 17 -38.33 7.66 -25.03
C ALA A 17 -38.26 8.31 -26.45
N VAL A 18 -39.03 9.38 -26.68
CA VAL A 18 -39.11 10.07 -27.98
C VAL A 18 -37.75 10.52 -28.49
N ALA A 19 -36.86 10.97 -27.58
CA ALA A 19 -35.50 11.39 -27.91
C ALA A 19 -34.65 10.27 -28.54
N ARG A 20 -34.97 9.01 -28.31
CA ARG A 20 -34.25 7.85 -28.87
C ARG A 20 -34.67 7.49 -30.26
N TYR A 21 -35.93 7.80 -30.61
CA TYR A 21 -36.57 7.42 -31.86
C TYR A 21 -37.16 8.66 -32.54
N PRO A 22 -36.33 9.65 -32.93
CA PRO A 22 -36.84 10.93 -33.46
C PRO A 22 -37.60 10.84 -34.76
N ASP A 23 -37.37 9.80 -35.54
CA ASP A 23 -38.00 9.56 -36.84
C ASP A 23 -39.23 8.64 -36.78
N GLU A 24 -39.60 8.14 -35.58
CA GLU A 24 -40.74 7.28 -35.37
C GLU A 24 -42.05 8.09 -35.25
N HIS A 25 -43.13 7.51 -35.76
CA HIS A 25 -44.48 8.00 -35.54
C HIS A 25 -45.00 7.53 -34.19
N PHE A 26 -45.61 8.40 -33.40
CA PHE A 26 -46.19 8.09 -32.11
C PHE A 26 -47.68 8.43 -32.08
N GLU A 27 -48.50 7.44 -31.73
CA GLU A 27 -49.96 7.61 -31.55
C GLU A 27 -50.31 8.51 -30.35
N ALA A 28 -49.44 8.47 -29.32
CA ALA A 28 -49.58 9.27 -28.12
C ALA A 28 -48.19 9.71 -27.63
N ARG A 29 -48.12 10.89 -26.98
CA ARG A 29 -46.91 11.39 -26.28
C ARG A 29 -47.30 11.90 -24.91
N VAL A 30 -46.54 11.51 -23.90
CA VAL A 30 -46.76 11.93 -22.50
C VAL A 30 -45.42 12.13 -21.80
N ARG A 31 -45.44 12.81 -20.68
CA ARG A 31 -44.28 12.86 -19.81
C ARG A 31 -44.17 11.60 -18.97
N GLY A 32 -42.96 11.19 -18.62
CA GLY A 32 -42.71 10.01 -17.80
C GLY A 32 -43.48 10.05 -16.48
N GLU A 33 -43.63 11.24 -15.87
CA GLU A 33 -44.43 11.40 -14.65
C GLU A 33 -45.89 10.95 -14.79
N GLU A 34 -46.46 11.02 -15.98
CA GLU A 34 -47.84 10.57 -16.27
C GLU A 34 -47.95 9.04 -16.39
N LEU A 35 -46.83 8.36 -16.62
CA LEU A 35 -46.75 6.90 -16.69
C LEU A 35 -46.39 6.27 -15.33
N VAL A 36 -45.87 7.06 -14.38
CA VAL A 36 -45.54 6.54 -13.05
C VAL A 36 -46.80 6.04 -12.35
N GLY A 37 -46.69 4.84 -11.76
CA GLY A 37 -47.80 4.17 -11.08
C GLY A 37 -48.67 3.30 -11.97
N LEU A 38 -48.48 3.31 -13.31
CA LEU A 38 -49.18 2.36 -14.17
C LEU A 38 -48.76 0.93 -13.87
N GLU A 39 -49.76 0.06 -13.68
CA GLU A 39 -49.56 -1.37 -13.50
C GLU A 39 -49.53 -2.08 -14.84
N TYR A 40 -48.78 -3.18 -14.92
CA TYR A 40 -48.68 -4.01 -16.12
C TYR A 40 -48.51 -5.48 -15.76
N GLU A 41 -48.86 -6.37 -16.69
CA GLU A 41 -48.62 -7.80 -16.56
C GLU A 41 -47.17 -8.14 -16.92
N GLY A 42 -46.46 -8.78 -16.00
CA GLY A 42 -45.12 -9.30 -16.24
C GLY A 42 -45.09 -10.52 -17.15
N PRO A 43 -43.95 -10.82 -17.79
CA PRO A 43 -43.85 -11.95 -18.69
C PRO A 43 -43.91 -13.33 -18.01
N PHE A 44 -43.78 -13.38 -16.69
CA PHE A 44 -43.70 -14.60 -15.88
C PHE A 44 -44.61 -14.59 -14.65
N ASP A 45 -45.72 -13.84 -14.67
CA ASP A 45 -46.64 -13.69 -13.52
C ASP A 45 -47.35 -15.01 -13.14
N ASP A 46 -47.28 -16.02 -14.00
CA ASP A 46 -47.79 -17.35 -13.72
C ASP A 46 -46.88 -18.22 -12.85
N LEU A 47 -45.67 -17.76 -12.55
CA LEU A 47 -44.75 -18.49 -11.66
C LEU A 47 -45.16 -18.32 -10.19
N PRO A 48 -45.06 -19.38 -9.37
CA PRO A 48 -45.34 -19.27 -7.93
C PRO A 48 -44.58 -18.15 -7.20
N ALA A 49 -43.34 -17.86 -7.63
CA ALA A 49 -42.53 -16.77 -7.08
C ALA A 49 -43.11 -15.37 -7.32
N GLN A 50 -44.08 -15.23 -8.25
CA GLN A 50 -44.72 -13.96 -8.57
C GLN A 50 -46.08 -13.78 -7.89
N GLU A 51 -46.50 -14.73 -7.07
CA GLU A 51 -47.79 -14.63 -6.38
C GLU A 51 -47.84 -13.41 -5.46
N GLY A 52 -48.79 -12.51 -5.73
CA GLY A 52 -48.95 -11.27 -4.98
C GLY A 52 -48.02 -10.13 -5.39
N VAL A 53 -47.16 -10.32 -6.41
CA VAL A 53 -46.30 -9.27 -6.93
C VAL A 53 -47.09 -8.38 -7.90
N VAL A 54 -47.06 -7.06 -7.66
CA VAL A 54 -47.65 -6.04 -8.54
C VAL A 54 -46.54 -5.34 -9.31
N HIS A 55 -46.51 -5.52 -10.63
CA HIS A 55 -45.59 -4.82 -11.51
C HIS A 55 -46.11 -3.43 -11.81
N ARG A 56 -45.31 -2.41 -11.53
CA ARG A 56 -45.67 -1.01 -11.76
C ARG A 56 -44.48 -0.17 -12.24
N VAL A 57 -44.80 0.91 -12.93
CA VAL A 57 -43.81 1.89 -13.36
C VAL A 57 -43.39 2.76 -12.16
N ILE A 58 -42.10 2.87 -11.90
CA ILE A 58 -41.55 3.71 -10.84
C ILE A 58 -40.70 4.86 -11.42
N PRO A 59 -40.57 6.00 -10.69
CA PRO A 59 -39.69 7.08 -11.10
C PRO A 59 -38.23 6.76 -10.82
N TRP A 60 -37.32 7.08 -11.75
CA TRP A 60 -35.88 7.01 -11.54
C TRP A 60 -35.17 8.02 -12.43
N ASN A 61 -34.44 8.97 -11.84
CA ASN A 61 -33.80 10.07 -12.55
C ASN A 61 -32.51 9.68 -13.29
N ASP A 62 -31.87 8.55 -12.89
CA ASP A 62 -30.61 8.10 -13.46
C ASP A 62 -30.78 7.20 -14.69
N VAL A 63 -32.01 7.03 -15.18
CA VAL A 63 -32.26 6.35 -16.45
C VAL A 63 -31.54 7.10 -17.58
N THR A 64 -30.62 6.38 -18.27
CA THR A 64 -29.91 6.92 -19.42
C THR A 64 -30.77 6.83 -20.69
N LEU A 65 -30.57 7.79 -21.60
CA LEU A 65 -31.24 7.81 -22.90
C LEU A 65 -30.27 7.48 -24.05
N ASP A 66 -29.10 6.93 -23.72
CA ASP A 66 -28.06 6.63 -24.71
C ASP A 66 -28.26 5.27 -25.39
N GLU A 67 -29.00 4.37 -24.74
CA GLU A 67 -29.25 3.01 -25.21
C GLU A 67 -30.68 2.53 -24.88
N GLY A 68 -31.13 1.46 -25.49
CA GLY A 68 -32.43 0.82 -25.24
C GLY A 68 -33.62 1.72 -25.54
N THR A 69 -34.71 1.46 -24.85
CA THR A 69 -36.01 2.18 -25.00
C THR A 69 -36.13 3.42 -24.15
N GLY A 70 -35.17 3.70 -23.26
CA GLY A 70 -35.28 4.72 -22.22
C GLY A 70 -36.18 4.30 -21.04
N ILE A 71 -36.56 3.02 -20.96
CA ILE A 71 -37.24 2.38 -19.83
C ILE A 71 -36.37 1.23 -19.35
N VAL A 72 -36.11 1.18 -18.05
CA VAL A 72 -35.23 0.17 -17.46
C VAL A 72 -36.05 -0.80 -16.61
N HIS A 73 -35.79 -2.09 -16.77
CA HIS A 73 -36.34 -3.13 -15.91
C HIS A 73 -35.57 -3.11 -14.57
N ILE A 74 -36.31 -3.11 -13.46
CA ILE A 74 -35.76 -3.12 -12.11
C ILE A 74 -35.93 -4.52 -11.51
N ALA A 75 -34.81 -5.12 -11.07
CA ALA A 75 -34.75 -6.44 -10.46
C ALA A 75 -34.11 -6.36 -9.06
N PRO A 76 -34.87 -6.02 -8.00
CA PRO A 76 -34.35 -5.75 -6.66
C PRO A 76 -33.47 -6.87 -6.07
N GLY A 77 -33.73 -8.12 -6.42
CA GLY A 77 -32.95 -9.27 -5.96
C GLY A 77 -31.67 -9.54 -6.76
N ALA A 78 -31.39 -8.76 -7.82
CA ALA A 78 -30.28 -9.02 -8.75
C ALA A 78 -29.35 -7.85 -9.00
N GLY A 79 -29.59 -6.68 -8.39
CA GLY A 79 -28.74 -5.49 -8.53
C GLY A 79 -28.74 -4.62 -7.29
N ALA A 80 -27.62 -3.99 -6.96
CA ALA A 80 -27.50 -3.13 -5.78
C ALA A 80 -28.33 -1.85 -5.92
N GLU A 81 -28.31 -1.19 -7.07
CA GLU A 81 -29.09 0.01 -7.36
C GLU A 81 -30.59 -0.30 -7.38
N ASP A 82 -30.97 -1.46 -7.93
CA ASP A 82 -32.35 -1.94 -7.98
C ASP A 82 -32.87 -2.24 -6.56
N PHE A 83 -32.00 -2.79 -5.70
CA PHE A 83 -32.33 -3.03 -4.29
C PHE A 83 -32.59 -1.72 -3.55
N GLU A 84 -31.77 -0.68 -3.72
CA GLU A 84 -32.02 0.63 -3.14
C GLU A 84 -33.32 1.27 -3.65
N LEU A 85 -33.61 1.14 -4.94
CA LEU A 85 -34.89 1.59 -5.52
C LEU A 85 -36.08 0.83 -4.91
N SER A 86 -35.91 -0.45 -4.55
CA SER A 86 -36.98 -1.22 -3.91
C SER A 86 -37.33 -0.68 -2.53
N ARG A 87 -36.32 -0.25 -1.76
CA ARG A 87 -36.53 0.33 -0.43
C ARG A 87 -37.29 1.66 -0.48
N VAL A 88 -36.93 2.51 -1.44
CA VAL A 88 -37.56 3.83 -1.64
C VAL A 88 -38.98 3.71 -2.16
N ASN A 89 -39.25 2.74 -3.03
CA ASN A 89 -40.54 2.56 -3.70
C ASN A 89 -41.37 1.40 -3.14
N GLU A 90 -40.93 0.75 -2.06
CA GLU A 90 -41.63 -0.39 -1.42
C GLU A 90 -41.92 -1.52 -2.42
N LEU A 91 -40.89 -1.91 -3.23
CA LEU A 91 -41.02 -3.02 -4.17
C LEU A 91 -40.70 -4.35 -3.50
N PRO A 92 -41.36 -5.44 -3.91
CA PRO A 92 -40.98 -6.77 -3.43
C PRO A 92 -39.59 -7.16 -3.93
N VAL A 93 -38.82 -7.82 -3.06
CA VAL A 93 -37.48 -8.32 -3.39
C VAL A 93 -37.59 -9.82 -3.63
N LEU A 94 -37.41 -10.24 -4.88
CA LEU A 94 -37.38 -11.64 -5.27
C LEU A 94 -35.94 -12.17 -5.22
N THR A 95 -35.74 -13.31 -4.57
CA THR A 95 -34.44 -13.98 -4.49
C THR A 95 -34.47 -15.28 -5.30
N PRO A 96 -34.13 -15.22 -6.61
CA PRO A 96 -34.41 -16.33 -7.52
C PRO A 96 -33.47 -17.52 -7.36
N ILE A 97 -32.32 -17.38 -6.74
CA ILE A 97 -31.27 -18.40 -6.69
C ILE A 97 -30.86 -18.78 -5.28
N ASP A 98 -30.48 -20.03 -5.12
CA ASP A 98 -29.89 -20.58 -3.90
C ASP A 98 -28.38 -20.20 -3.75
N GLU A 99 -27.72 -20.75 -2.73
CA GLU A 99 -26.28 -20.53 -2.48
C GLU A 99 -25.36 -21.12 -3.54
N SER A 100 -25.86 -22.07 -4.33
CA SER A 100 -25.14 -22.68 -5.46
C SER A 100 -25.36 -21.94 -6.77
N GLY A 101 -26.11 -20.84 -6.78
CA GLY A 101 -26.48 -20.08 -7.98
C GLY A 101 -27.50 -20.80 -8.86
N ARG A 102 -28.34 -21.68 -8.28
CA ARG A 102 -29.40 -22.41 -8.98
C ARG A 102 -30.75 -21.84 -8.62
N MET A 103 -31.62 -21.81 -9.64
CA MET A 103 -33.00 -21.31 -9.51
C MET A 103 -33.78 -22.13 -8.47
N LEU A 104 -34.49 -21.43 -7.60
CA LEU A 104 -35.33 -22.03 -6.58
C LEU A 104 -36.57 -22.73 -7.16
N PRO A 105 -37.20 -23.66 -6.41
CA PRO A 105 -38.38 -24.43 -6.90
C PRO A 105 -39.55 -23.57 -7.37
N GLU A 106 -39.75 -22.39 -6.77
CA GLU A 106 -40.82 -21.45 -7.04
C GLU A 106 -40.75 -20.83 -8.43
N TYR A 107 -39.63 -21.03 -9.14
CA TYR A 107 -39.44 -20.57 -10.52
C TYR A 107 -39.81 -21.61 -11.58
N GLY A 108 -40.58 -22.64 -11.20
CA GLY A 108 -41.25 -23.58 -12.10
C GLY A 108 -40.32 -24.29 -13.08
N VAL A 109 -40.50 -24.09 -14.37
CA VAL A 109 -39.67 -24.74 -15.42
C VAL A 109 -38.20 -24.34 -15.37
N LEU A 110 -37.84 -23.28 -14.70
CA LEU A 110 -36.47 -22.80 -14.52
C LEU A 110 -35.80 -23.40 -13.29
N ALA A 111 -36.53 -24.05 -12.39
CA ALA A 111 -36.04 -24.59 -11.14
C ALA A 111 -34.84 -25.53 -11.32
N GLY A 112 -33.82 -25.35 -10.52
CA GLY A 112 -32.57 -26.14 -10.51
C GLY A 112 -31.56 -25.79 -11.61
N LEU A 113 -31.94 -24.95 -12.60
CA LEU A 113 -31.01 -24.46 -13.62
C LEU A 113 -30.04 -23.41 -13.02
N SER A 114 -28.82 -23.36 -13.51
CA SER A 114 -27.88 -22.29 -13.18
C SER A 114 -28.24 -20.99 -13.92
N THR A 115 -27.64 -19.89 -13.51
CA THR A 115 -27.83 -18.57 -14.16
C THR A 115 -27.46 -18.56 -15.65
N ASP A 116 -26.53 -19.41 -16.08
CA ASP A 116 -26.17 -19.56 -17.49
C ASP A 116 -27.16 -20.46 -18.23
N GLU A 117 -27.64 -21.53 -17.59
CA GLU A 117 -28.56 -22.50 -18.16
C GLU A 117 -29.98 -21.95 -18.39
N VAL A 118 -30.41 -20.95 -17.62
CA VAL A 118 -31.75 -20.35 -17.73
C VAL A 118 -31.96 -19.49 -18.97
N VAL A 119 -30.91 -19.01 -19.63
CA VAL A 119 -30.99 -18.05 -20.75
C VAL A 119 -31.84 -18.61 -21.90
N VAL A 120 -31.56 -19.83 -22.31
CA VAL A 120 -32.27 -20.46 -23.45
C VAL A 120 -33.73 -20.73 -23.11
N PRO A 121 -34.10 -21.39 -22.00
CA PRO A 121 -35.49 -21.60 -21.59
C PRO A 121 -36.29 -20.30 -21.43
N VAL A 122 -35.67 -19.22 -20.93
CA VAL A 122 -36.33 -17.91 -20.83
C VAL A 122 -36.66 -17.35 -22.20
N ILE A 123 -35.72 -17.36 -23.16
CA ILE A 123 -35.91 -16.87 -24.52
C ILE A 123 -37.01 -17.70 -25.24
N GLU A 124 -36.98 -19.02 -25.09
CA GLU A 124 -37.99 -19.90 -25.67
C GLU A 124 -39.38 -19.63 -25.08
N THR A 125 -39.49 -19.51 -23.78
CA THR A 125 -40.77 -19.21 -23.12
C THR A 125 -41.34 -17.86 -23.57
N LEU A 126 -40.50 -16.82 -23.66
CA LEU A 126 -40.91 -15.50 -24.13
C LEU A 126 -41.38 -15.55 -25.61
N ARG A 127 -40.70 -16.33 -26.45
CA ARG A 127 -41.07 -16.54 -27.84
C ARG A 127 -42.44 -17.25 -27.98
N ASP A 128 -42.62 -18.33 -27.22
CA ASP A 128 -43.85 -19.12 -27.25
C ASP A 128 -45.07 -18.31 -26.75
N ARG A 129 -44.83 -17.37 -25.83
CA ARG A 129 -45.83 -16.43 -25.32
C ARG A 129 -46.07 -15.21 -26.22
N GLY A 130 -45.32 -15.09 -27.34
CA GLY A 130 -45.39 -13.93 -28.22
C GLY A 130 -44.93 -12.61 -27.56
N ARG A 131 -44.08 -12.70 -26.53
CA ARG A 131 -43.56 -11.55 -25.76
C ARG A 131 -42.08 -11.26 -26.01
N LEU A 132 -41.41 -12.04 -26.84
CA LEU A 132 -40.04 -11.79 -27.25
C LEU A 132 -40.00 -10.75 -28.37
N VAL A 133 -39.41 -9.61 -28.14
CA VAL A 133 -39.17 -8.58 -29.17
C VAL A 133 -37.88 -8.91 -29.90
N GLU A 134 -36.77 -9.00 -29.20
CA GLU A 134 -35.45 -9.28 -29.77
C GLU A 134 -34.55 -9.98 -28.74
N ALA A 135 -33.60 -10.78 -29.21
CA ALA A 135 -32.54 -11.38 -28.42
C ALA A 135 -31.21 -11.11 -29.10
N THR A 136 -30.37 -10.29 -28.45
CA THR A 136 -29.04 -9.91 -28.95
C THR A 136 -27.96 -10.27 -27.96
N SER A 137 -26.71 -10.41 -28.44
CA SER A 137 -25.55 -10.60 -27.61
C SER A 137 -24.72 -9.30 -27.54
N ILE A 138 -24.40 -8.87 -26.35
CA ILE A 138 -23.53 -7.70 -26.10
C ILE A 138 -22.25 -8.14 -25.43
N VAL A 139 -21.16 -7.45 -25.75
CA VAL A 139 -19.85 -7.63 -25.07
C VAL A 139 -19.66 -6.47 -24.10
N HIS A 140 -19.62 -6.79 -22.83
CA HIS A 140 -19.40 -5.79 -21.77
C HIS A 140 -18.46 -6.31 -20.68
N ARG A 141 -18.01 -5.43 -19.79
CA ARG A 141 -17.23 -5.83 -18.60
C ARG A 141 -18.16 -6.53 -17.62
N TYR A 142 -17.74 -7.70 -17.16
CA TYR A 142 -18.48 -8.47 -16.17
C TYR A 142 -17.57 -8.85 -14.98
N PRO A 143 -18.03 -8.76 -13.73
CA PRO A 143 -17.24 -9.14 -12.57
C PRO A 143 -17.02 -10.66 -12.56
N ILE A 144 -15.77 -11.07 -12.41
CA ILE A 144 -15.36 -12.47 -12.30
C ILE A 144 -14.60 -12.72 -11.00
N CYS A 145 -14.69 -13.95 -10.49
CA CYS A 145 -13.93 -14.36 -9.32
C CYS A 145 -12.44 -14.34 -9.63
N TRP A 146 -11.67 -13.60 -8.84
CA TRP A 146 -10.23 -13.47 -9.00
C TRP A 146 -9.46 -14.80 -8.86
N ARG A 147 -10.06 -15.81 -8.20
CA ARG A 147 -9.43 -17.12 -7.94
C ARG A 147 -9.74 -18.14 -9.03
N CYS A 148 -11.01 -18.30 -9.42
CA CYS A 148 -11.43 -19.35 -10.35
C CYS A 148 -11.96 -18.81 -11.71
N SER A 149 -11.99 -17.48 -11.90
CA SER A 149 -12.48 -16.81 -13.10
C SER A 149 -13.97 -17.09 -13.46
N THR A 150 -14.74 -17.63 -12.52
CA THR A 150 -16.18 -17.83 -12.68
C THR A 150 -16.90 -16.48 -12.63
N PRO A 151 -17.87 -16.20 -13.51
CA PRO A 151 -18.73 -15.03 -13.40
C PRO A 151 -19.41 -14.94 -12.04
N LEU A 152 -19.48 -13.73 -11.48
CA LEU A 152 -20.15 -13.48 -10.20
C LEU A 152 -21.63 -13.18 -10.44
N VAL A 153 -22.48 -13.56 -9.50
CA VAL A 153 -23.91 -13.23 -9.51
C VAL A 153 -24.25 -12.40 -8.29
N PHE A 154 -25.23 -11.51 -8.43
CA PHE A 154 -25.80 -10.79 -7.29
C PHE A 154 -26.86 -11.66 -6.63
N ARG A 155 -26.86 -11.62 -5.30
CA ARG A 155 -27.85 -12.30 -4.46
C ARG A 155 -28.08 -11.49 -3.20
N VAL A 156 -29.32 -11.25 -2.86
CA VAL A 156 -29.68 -10.67 -1.57
C VAL A 156 -29.61 -11.74 -0.50
N VAL A 157 -28.97 -11.43 0.61
CA VAL A 157 -28.82 -12.30 1.79
C VAL A 157 -28.92 -11.46 3.04
N ASP A 158 -29.36 -12.08 4.14
CA ASP A 158 -29.30 -11.46 5.45
C ASP A 158 -27.88 -11.55 6.00
N ASP A 159 -27.31 -10.42 6.35
CA ASP A 159 -25.96 -10.29 6.90
C ASP A 159 -25.94 -9.25 8.04
N TRP A 160 -24.88 -9.31 8.84
CA TRP A 160 -24.65 -8.35 9.92
C TRP A 160 -23.84 -7.16 9.44
N PHE A 161 -24.32 -5.96 9.75
CA PHE A 161 -23.67 -4.70 9.38
C PHE A 161 -23.43 -3.82 10.60
N ILE A 162 -22.33 -3.06 10.56
CA ILE A 162 -22.13 -1.92 11.45
C ILE A 162 -22.43 -0.66 10.65
N SER A 163 -23.35 0.18 11.15
CA SER A 163 -23.67 1.45 10.50
C SER A 163 -22.48 2.39 10.48
N ALA A 164 -22.24 2.99 9.32
CA ALA A 164 -21.18 3.98 9.12
C ALA A 164 -21.68 5.43 9.26
N GLU A 165 -22.96 5.65 9.46
CA GLU A 165 -23.57 6.98 9.39
C GLU A 165 -22.99 7.94 10.44
N GLU A 166 -22.97 7.53 11.72
CA GLU A 166 -22.51 8.37 12.82
C GLU A 166 -21.00 8.61 12.85
N ILE A 167 -20.22 7.65 12.31
CA ILE A 167 -18.74 7.70 12.37
C ILE A 167 -18.09 8.25 11.12
N ARG A 168 -18.82 8.41 10.03
CA ARG A 168 -18.30 8.89 8.74
C ARG A 168 -17.58 10.23 8.85
N GLN A 169 -18.25 11.21 9.45
CA GLN A 169 -17.66 12.55 9.60
C GLN A 169 -16.47 12.55 10.57
N PRO A 170 -16.53 11.92 11.75
CA PRO A 170 -15.35 11.73 12.62
C PRO A 170 -14.15 11.06 11.92
N MET A 171 -14.38 10.08 11.04
CA MET A 171 -13.30 9.45 10.25
C MET A 171 -12.68 10.42 9.23
N LEU A 172 -13.49 11.25 8.56
CA LEU A 172 -13.01 12.29 7.64
C LEU A 172 -12.19 13.33 8.39
N ASP A 173 -12.66 13.78 9.55
CA ASP A 173 -11.96 14.77 10.39
C ASP A 173 -10.63 14.18 10.89
N GLY A 174 -10.63 12.92 11.30
CA GLY A 174 -9.42 12.19 11.66
C GLY A 174 -8.43 12.08 10.50
N ASN A 175 -8.89 11.69 9.30
CA ASN A 175 -8.02 11.58 8.12
C ASN A 175 -7.45 12.94 7.69
N ALA A 176 -8.12 14.04 8.02
CA ALA A 176 -7.60 15.39 7.74
C ALA A 176 -6.27 15.66 8.45
N THR A 177 -6.03 15.04 9.62
CA THR A 177 -4.82 15.20 10.42
C THR A 177 -3.67 14.29 10.00
N VAL A 178 -3.93 13.27 9.17
CA VAL A 178 -2.93 12.27 8.75
C VAL A 178 -2.02 12.83 7.65
N GLU A 179 -0.72 12.60 7.81
CA GLU A 179 0.29 12.86 6.79
C GLU A 179 0.42 11.65 5.85
N TRP A 180 0.04 11.82 4.60
CA TRP A 180 0.09 10.76 3.58
C TRP A 180 1.31 10.91 2.66
N THR A 181 2.06 9.84 2.51
CA THR A 181 3.16 9.71 1.55
C THR A 181 2.87 8.56 0.59
N PRO A 182 2.72 8.79 -0.72
CA PRO A 182 2.56 10.07 -1.40
C PRO A 182 1.22 10.79 -1.11
N PRO A 183 1.17 12.13 -1.15
CA PRO A 183 0.02 12.91 -0.65
C PRO A 183 -1.29 12.72 -1.44
N GLN A 184 -1.23 12.27 -2.70
CA GLN A 184 -2.43 12.03 -3.52
C GLN A 184 -3.33 10.93 -2.94
N TYR A 185 -2.83 10.05 -2.10
CA TYR A 185 -3.61 8.97 -1.49
C TYR A 185 -4.54 9.45 -0.38
N LYS A 186 -4.25 10.60 0.22
CA LYS A 186 -5.17 11.27 1.16
C LYS A 186 -6.55 11.49 0.52
N LYS A 187 -6.55 12.05 -0.70
CA LYS A 187 -7.80 12.26 -1.44
C LYS A 187 -8.56 10.96 -1.72
N ARG A 188 -7.83 9.88 -2.04
CA ARG A 188 -8.47 8.57 -2.26
C ARG A 188 -9.11 8.01 -1.00
N MET A 189 -8.48 8.21 0.17
CA MET A 189 -9.07 7.85 1.45
C MET A 189 -10.31 8.69 1.76
N ASP A 190 -10.26 10.00 1.54
CA ASP A 190 -11.40 10.89 1.69
C ASP A 190 -12.57 10.48 0.79
N ASP A 191 -12.29 10.17 -0.48
CA ASP A 191 -13.31 9.72 -1.43
C ASP A 191 -13.93 8.38 -1.02
N TRP A 192 -13.12 7.46 -0.49
CA TRP A 192 -13.64 6.21 0.07
C TRP A 192 -14.54 6.47 1.28
N LEU A 193 -14.10 7.24 2.26
CA LEU A 193 -14.84 7.54 3.48
C LEU A 193 -16.18 8.26 3.20
N ARG A 194 -16.23 9.14 2.18
CA ARG A 194 -17.47 9.81 1.78
C ARG A 194 -18.49 8.87 1.17
N ASN A 195 -18.02 7.86 0.42
CA ASN A 195 -18.87 7.00 -0.41
C ASN A 195 -19.02 5.57 0.16
N MET A 196 -18.38 5.24 1.28
CA MET A 196 -18.51 3.92 1.90
C MET A 196 -19.95 3.71 2.39
N GLY A 197 -20.47 2.50 2.21
CA GLY A 197 -21.70 2.04 2.85
C GLY A 197 -21.46 1.56 4.29
N ASP A 198 -22.48 0.97 4.89
CA ASP A 198 -22.38 0.24 6.15
C ASP A 198 -21.40 -0.93 5.99
N TRP A 199 -20.66 -1.24 7.04
CA TRP A 199 -19.67 -2.32 6.97
C TRP A 199 -20.33 -3.67 7.21
N ASN A 200 -20.42 -4.50 6.17
CA ASN A 200 -20.80 -5.90 6.30
C ASN A 200 -19.71 -6.66 7.08
N ILE A 201 -20.02 -7.07 8.30
CA ILE A 201 -19.09 -7.73 9.22
C ILE A 201 -19.26 -9.24 9.29
N SER A 202 -20.28 -9.82 8.70
CA SER A 202 -20.50 -11.27 8.73
C SER A 202 -19.94 -11.99 7.52
N ARG A 203 -19.50 -13.24 7.75
CA ARG A 203 -19.02 -14.15 6.68
C ARG A 203 -19.59 -15.54 6.92
N ARG A 204 -20.11 -16.14 5.86
CA ARG A 204 -20.62 -17.51 5.86
C ARG A 204 -19.47 -18.49 5.62
N ARG A 205 -18.61 -18.62 6.65
CA ARG A 205 -17.44 -19.51 6.64
C ARG A 205 -17.43 -20.33 7.91
N TYR A 206 -16.75 -21.48 7.87
CA TYR A 206 -16.59 -22.29 9.05
C TYR A 206 -15.56 -21.69 10.01
N PHE A 207 -14.37 -21.36 9.50
CA PHE A 207 -13.29 -20.82 10.31
C PHE A 207 -13.21 -19.29 10.21
N GLY A 208 -13.01 -18.64 11.33
CA GLY A 208 -12.87 -17.20 11.48
C GLY A 208 -13.16 -16.77 12.91
N LEU A 209 -13.31 -15.47 13.13
CA LEU A 209 -13.74 -14.86 14.39
C LEU A 209 -15.24 -15.11 14.58
N PRO A 210 -15.70 -15.99 15.50
CA PRO A 210 -17.14 -16.18 15.72
C PRO A 210 -17.78 -14.88 16.22
N LEU A 211 -18.83 -14.42 15.56
CA LEU A 211 -19.57 -13.24 16.04
C LEU A 211 -20.22 -13.56 17.39
N PRO A 212 -20.03 -12.72 18.41
CA PRO A 212 -20.55 -12.96 19.76
C PRO A 212 -22.03 -12.56 19.88
N PHE A 213 -22.84 -12.91 18.88
CA PHE A 213 -24.22 -12.49 18.72
C PHE A 213 -25.18 -13.65 19.01
N TYR A 214 -26.20 -13.35 19.82
CA TYR A 214 -27.22 -14.29 20.24
C TYR A 214 -28.59 -13.63 20.04
N GLU A 215 -29.28 -13.95 18.95
CA GLU A 215 -30.56 -13.38 18.58
C GLU A 215 -31.70 -14.23 19.20
N CYS A 216 -32.57 -13.61 19.95
CA CYS A 216 -33.66 -14.30 20.62
C CYS A 216 -34.99 -14.12 19.87
N ASP A 217 -35.83 -15.16 19.84
CA ASP A 217 -37.17 -15.10 19.25
C ASP A 217 -38.06 -13.99 19.84
N CYS A 218 -37.75 -13.50 21.04
CA CYS A 218 -38.46 -12.34 21.63
C CYS A 218 -38.05 -11.00 20.96
N GLY A 219 -37.14 -11.01 20.00
CA GLY A 219 -36.60 -9.82 19.31
C GLY A 219 -35.47 -9.13 20.06
N HIS A 220 -35.01 -9.66 21.20
CA HIS A 220 -33.86 -9.12 21.91
C HIS A 220 -32.55 -9.62 21.31
N PHE A 221 -31.64 -8.69 21.05
CA PHE A 221 -30.31 -8.96 20.50
C PHE A 221 -29.27 -8.90 21.62
N ASN A 222 -28.69 -10.07 21.96
CA ASN A 222 -27.67 -10.18 22.99
C ASN A 222 -26.28 -10.20 22.36
N VAL A 223 -25.34 -9.43 22.91
CA VAL A 223 -23.94 -9.40 22.52
C VAL A 223 -23.07 -9.74 23.71
N ILE A 224 -22.22 -10.74 23.59
CA ILE A 224 -21.29 -11.16 24.64
C ILE A 224 -19.94 -10.45 24.45
N GLY A 225 -19.58 -9.60 25.39
CA GLY A 225 -18.39 -8.77 25.34
C GLY A 225 -17.11 -9.41 25.88
N SER A 226 -17.21 -10.50 26.65
CA SER A 226 -16.06 -11.16 27.25
C SER A 226 -16.29 -12.64 27.55
N ARG A 227 -15.18 -13.38 27.75
CA ARG A 227 -15.25 -14.77 28.22
C ARG A 227 -15.93 -14.89 29.61
N ALA A 228 -15.64 -13.97 30.52
CA ALA A 228 -16.23 -13.96 31.83
C ALA A 228 -17.77 -13.78 31.78
N GLU A 229 -18.23 -12.86 30.91
CA GLU A 229 -19.67 -12.68 30.68
C GLU A 229 -20.31 -13.91 30.03
N LEU A 230 -19.61 -14.56 29.08
CA LEU A 230 -20.06 -15.82 28.49
C LEU A 230 -20.25 -16.90 29.57
N GLU A 231 -19.26 -17.06 30.46
CA GLU A 231 -19.31 -18.02 31.56
C GLU A 231 -20.44 -17.73 32.56
N GLU A 232 -20.70 -16.46 32.84
CA GLU A 232 -21.78 -16.03 33.74
C GLU A 232 -23.17 -16.28 33.13
N ARG A 233 -23.33 -16.04 31.82
CA ARG A 233 -24.65 -16.10 31.15
C ARG A 233 -24.95 -17.46 30.52
N ALA A 234 -23.97 -18.35 30.43
CA ALA A 234 -24.15 -19.66 29.84
C ALA A 234 -25.10 -20.53 30.66
N VAL A 235 -26.02 -21.21 29.98
CA VAL A 235 -26.93 -22.18 30.54
C VAL A 235 -26.56 -23.61 30.18
N SER A 236 -25.81 -23.80 29.08
CA SER A 236 -25.34 -25.12 28.65
C SER A 236 -24.06 -24.95 27.80
N GLY A 237 -23.30 -26.05 27.58
CA GLY A 237 -22.23 -26.18 26.64
C GLY A 237 -20.85 -25.66 27.07
N LEU A 238 -20.70 -25.01 28.23
CA LEU A 238 -19.40 -24.54 28.74
C LEU A 238 -18.38 -25.67 28.90
N GLU A 239 -18.83 -26.86 29.27
CA GLU A 239 -17.95 -28.03 29.41
C GLU A 239 -17.31 -28.50 28.10
N GLN A 240 -17.84 -28.05 26.95
CA GLN A 240 -17.35 -28.34 25.63
C GLN A 240 -16.43 -27.22 25.10
N LEU A 241 -16.42 -26.05 25.73
CA LEU A 241 -15.68 -24.89 25.29
C LEU A 241 -14.17 -25.03 25.51
N GLN A 242 -13.44 -25.48 24.48
CA GLN A 242 -11.99 -25.55 24.49
C GLN A 242 -11.36 -24.23 24.03
N GLU A 243 -11.90 -23.65 22.98
CA GLU A 243 -11.47 -22.37 22.38
C GLU A 243 -12.67 -21.53 22.00
N LEU A 244 -12.50 -20.21 21.89
CA LEU A 244 -13.53 -19.28 21.40
C LEU A 244 -13.70 -19.34 19.87
N HIS A 245 -13.52 -20.53 19.27
CA HIS A 245 -13.70 -20.81 17.85
C HIS A 245 -14.77 -21.89 17.64
N ARG A 246 -15.26 -21.99 16.41
CA ARG A 246 -16.11 -23.10 15.99
C ARG A 246 -15.30 -24.40 15.95
N PRO A 247 -15.84 -25.55 16.35
CA PRO A 247 -17.23 -25.76 16.74
C PRO A 247 -17.53 -25.51 18.24
N TRP A 248 -16.51 -25.29 19.06
CA TRP A 248 -16.66 -25.28 20.54
C TRP A 248 -17.56 -24.17 21.05
N ILE A 249 -17.46 -22.95 20.46
CA ILE A 249 -18.28 -21.80 20.86
C ILE A 249 -19.76 -21.99 20.48
N ASP A 250 -20.05 -22.73 19.40
CA ASP A 250 -21.40 -22.98 18.94
C ASP A 250 -22.21 -23.90 19.90
N ALA A 251 -21.51 -24.64 20.75
CA ALA A 251 -22.14 -25.48 21.75
C ALA A 251 -22.63 -24.70 23.00
N VAL A 252 -22.17 -23.45 23.15
CA VAL A 252 -22.48 -22.64 24.32
C VAL A 252 -23.76 -21.82 24.09
N HIS A 253 -24.80 -22.12 24.84
CA HIS A 253 -26.04 -21.36 24.82
C HIS A 253 -26.10 -20.42 26.04
N ILE A 254 -26.69 -19.27 25.86
CA ILE A 254 -26.82 -18.26 26.93
C ILE A 254 -28.28 -18.01 27.32
N ARG A 255 -28.47 -17.35 28.44
CA ARG A 255 -29.75 -16.82 28.88
C ARG A 255 -30.01 -15.45 28.25
N CYS A 256 -31.17 -15.29 27.60
CA CYS A 256 -31.62 -13.99 27.11
C CYS A 256 -31.87 -13.02 28.27
N GLU A 257 -31.35 -11.81 28.18
CA GLU A 257 -31.54 -10.78 29.21
C GLU A 257 -32.98 -10.28 29.32
N SER A 258 -33.76 -10.40 28.25
CA SER A 258 -35.12 -9.86 28.20
C SER A 258 -36.21 -10.85 28.64
N CYS A 259 -36.04 -12.15 28.26
CA CYS A 259 -37.12 -13.12 28.47
C CYS A 259 -36.67 -14.42 29.14
N ASP A 260 -35.42 -14.51 29.59
CA ASP A 260 -34.80 -15.69 30.22
C ASP A 260 -34.76 -16.97 29.35
N ALA A 261 -35.16 -16.91 28.09
CA ALA A 261 -35.05 -18.04 27.16
C ALA A 261 -33.60 -18.45 26.91
N GLU A 262 -33.36 -19.72 26.62
CA GLU A 262 -32.09 -20.23 26.12
C GLU A 262 -31.90 -19.83 24.66
N VAL A 263 -30.74 -19.29 24.32
CA VAL A 263 -30.45 -18.72 23.00
C VAL A 263 -29.13 -19.27 22.48
N GLU A 264 -29.13 -19.68 21.22
CA GLU A 264 -27.96 -20.12 20.48
C GLU A 264 -27.23 -18.93 19.81
N ARG A 265 -25.93 -19.07 19.60
CA ARG A 265 -25.12 -18.10 18.86
C ARG A 265 -25.47 -18.13 17.37
N VAL A 266 -25.44 -16.97 16.70
CA VAL A 266 -25.49 -16.90 15.22
C VAL A 266 -24.32 -17.68 14.63
N GLN A 267 -24.53 -18.37 13.49
CA GLN A 267 -23.51 -19.28 12.94
C GLN A 267 -22.38 -18.54 12.19
N GLU A 268 -22.61 -17.30 11.82
CA GLU A 268 -21.65 -16.50 11.07
C GLU A 268 -20.36 -16.25 11.87
N VAL A 269 -19.28 -16.07 11.12
CA VAL A 269 -18.01 -15.55 11.64
C VAL A 269 -17.80 -14.14 11.15
N GLY A 270 -16.98 -13.39 11.87
CA GLY A 270 -16.67 -12.00 11.55
C GLY A 270 -15.75 -11.87 10.35
N ASP A 271 -15.81 -10.71 9.72
CA ASP A 271 -14.82 -10.28 8.73
C ASP A 271 -13.42 -10.23 9.38
N ALA A 272 -12.43 -10.80 8.71
CA ALA A 272 -11.03 -10.79 9.16
C ALA A 272 -10.48 -9.37 9.37
N TRP A 273 -11.09 -8.37 8.75
CA TRP A 273 -10.71 -6.96 8.94
C TRP A 273 -11.16 -6.38 10.30
N LEU A 274 -12.05 -7.06 11.02
CA LEU A 274 -12.34 -6.74 12.43
C LEU A 274 -11.09 -7.01 13.28
N ASP A 275 -10.49 -8.21 13.14
CA ASP A 275 -9.25 -8.56 13.85
C ASP A 275 -8.09 -7.65 13.43
N ALA A 276 -7.91 -7.44 12.14
CA ALA A 276 -6.85 -6.58 11.62
C ALA A 276 -7.04 -5.11 12.02
N GLY A 277 -8.28 -4.63 12.10
CA GLY A 277 -8.60 -3.25 12.44
C GLY A 277 -8.35 -2.90 13.91
N ILE A 278 -8.45 -3.87 14.82
CA ILE A 278 -8.25 -3.66 16.27
C ILE A 278 -6.82 -3.87 16.74
N VAL A 279 -5.86 -4.04 15.83
CA VAL A 279 -4.46 -4.35 16.19
C VAL A 279 -3.85 -3.38 17.20
N HIS A 280 -4.16 -2.10 17.12
CA HIS A 280 -3.70 -1.07 18.06
C HIS A 280 -4.23 -1.27 19.49
N PHE A 281 -5.37 -1.94 19.63
CA PHE A 281 -6.03 -2.20 20.90
C PHE A 281 -5.66 -3.57 21.45
N SER A 282 -5.72 -4.60 20.61
CA SER A 282 -5.50 -5.99 21.02
C SER A 282 -4.05 -6.32 21.37
N THR A 283 -3.08 -5.66 20.72
CA THR A 283 -1.65 -5.96 20.90
C THR A 283 -0.99 -5.18 22.03
N LEU A 284 -1.62 -4.14 22.53
CA LEU A 284 -1.06 -3.24 23.56
C LEU A 284 -1.87 -3.25 24.87
N GLY A 285 -2.85 -4.15 25.01
CA GLY A 285 -3.58 -4.36 26.24
C GLY A 285 -4.60 -3.27 26.62
N TRP A 286 -5.21 -2.62 25.64
CA TRP A 286 -6.22 -1.59 25.85
C TRP A 286 -7.36 -2.10 26.72
N ARG A 287 -7.64 -1.41 27.84
CA ARG A 287 -8.67 -1.76 28.82
C ARG A 287 -8.61 -3.21 29.34
N ASN A 288 -7.44 -3.86 29.24
CA ASN A 288 -7.23 -5.19 29.77
C ASN A 288 -6.14 -5.16 30.86
N PRO A 289 -6.51 -5.10 32.14
CA PRO A 289 -5.55 -5.01 33.24
C PRO A 289 -4.72 -6.30 33.43
N GLU A 290 -5.17 -7.42 32.87
CA GLU A 290 -4.47 -8.71 32.95
C GLU A 290 -3.54 -8.95 31.76
N TRP A 291 -3.54 -8.05 30.75
CA TRP A 291 -2.70 -8.21 29.60
C TRP A 291 -1.22 -8.10 29.95
N ILE A 292 -0.46 -9.07 29.47
CA ILE A 292 1.01 -9.13 29.59
C ILE A 292 1.57 -9.32 28.19
N PRO A 293 2.63 -8.57 27.79
CA PRO A 293 3.30 -8.78 26.52
C PRO A 293 3.79 -10.22 26.37
N HIS A 294 3.55 -10.84 25.22
CA HIS A 294 3.94 -12.21 24.93
C HIS A 294 5.10 -12.30 23.94
N GLY A 295 5.67 -13.50 23.83
CA GLY A 295 6.74 -13.83 22.90
C GLY A 295 8.09 -13.27 23.37
N TYR A 296 8.94 -12.92 22.41
CA TYR A 296 10.26 -12.32 22.70
C TYR A 296 10.14 -10.94 23.34
N ALA A 297 9.00 -10.30 23.21
CA ALA A 297 8.65 -9.06 23.89
C ALA A 297 7.95 -9.33 25.23
N THR A 298 8.32 -10.38 25.96
CA THR A 298 7.87 -10.54 27.35
C THR A 298 8.28 -9.30 28.13
N GLY A 299 7.40 -8.81 28.99
CA GLY A 299 7.66 -7.61 29.78
C GLY A 299 9.04 -7.57 30.43
N ALA A 300 9.57 -8.71 30.83
CA ALA A 300 10.89 -8.85 31.42
C ALA A 300 12.05 -8.47 30.46
N SER A 301 11.95 -8.81 29.18
CA SER A 301 13.03 -8.54 28.20
C SER A 301 13.10 -7.09 27.74
N VAL A 302 12.01 -6.35 27.85
CA VAL A 302 11.93 -4.93 27.47
C VAL A 302 11.73 -3.99 28.67
N GLY A 303 11.82 -4.52 29.90
CA GLY A 303 11.67 -3.73 31.13
C GLY A 303 10.24 -3.28 31.43
N ILE A 304 9.24 -3.89 30.81
CA ILE A 304 7.81 -3.62 31.07
C ILE A 304 7.35 -4.55 32.19
N SER A 305 6.82 -4.00 33.25
CA SER A 305 6.20 -4.76 34.34
C SER A 305 4.67 -4.76 34.21
N GLY A 306 4.00 -5.76 34.77
CA GLY A 306 2.55 -5.77 34.85
C GLY A 306 1.96 -4.55 35.58
N ALA A 307 2.76 -3.88 36.41
CA ALA A 307 2.37 -2.65 37.08
C ALA A 307 2.25 -1.43 36.14
N ASP A 308 2.90 -1.48 34.98
CA ASP A 308 2.85 -0.40 33.98
C ASP A 308 1.61 -0.47 33.08
N LEU A 309 0.82 -1.55 33.19
CA LEU A 309 -0.28 -1.87 32.28
C LEU A 309 -1.69 -1.53 32.82
N PRO A 310 -1.97 -1.59 34.13
CA PRO A 310 -3.34 -1.48 34.66
C PRO A 310 -4.06 -0.16 34.35
N ASP A 311 -3.30 0.92 34.19
CA ASP A 311 -3.83 2.27 33.98
C ASP A 311 -3.81 2.71 32.52
N HIS A 312 -3.64 1.79 31.58
CA HIS A 312 -3.48 2.07 30.16
C HIS A 312 -2.28 2.98 29.80
N ALA A 313 -1.43 3.30 30.76
CA ALA A 313 -0.27 4.18 30.54
C ALA A 313 0.68 3.64 29.47
N TYR A 314 0.80 2.32 29.35
CA TYR A 314 1.60 1.69 28.31
C TYR A 314 0.93 1.84 26.93
N TRP A 315 -0.38 1.57 26.82
CA TRP A 315 -1.13 1.75 25.58
C TRP A 315 -1.08 3.20 25.09
N GLU A 316 -1.27 4.17 25.97
CA GLU A 316 -1.24 5.61 25.66
C GLU A 316 0.12 6.07 25.11
N LYS A 317 1.22 5.40 25.43
CA LYS A 317 2.54 5.71 24.86
C LYS A 317 2.67 5.37 23.38
N TRP A 318 1.89 4.39 22.90
CA TRP A 318 2.04 3.81 21.58
C TRP A 318 0.85 4.07 20.67
N PHE A 319 -0.23 4.67 21.19
CA PHE A 319 -1.40 5.03 20.43
C PHE A 319 -1.61 6.56 20.40
N PRO A 320 -1.84 7.14 19.22
CA PRO A 320 -1.86 6.53 17.89
C PRO A 320 -0.46 6.09 17.43
N ALA A 321 -0.40 5.16 16.46
CA ALA A 321 0.87 4.78 15.84
C ALA A 321 1.52 5.99 15.13
N ASP A 322 2.84 6.13 15.28
CA ASP A 322 3.56 7.19 14.58
C ASP A 322 3.47 7.03 13.07
N TRP A 323 3.49 5.78 12.60
CA TRP A 323 3.59 5.44 11.20
C TRP A 323 2.99 4.07 10.88
N VAL A 324 2.27 3.97 9.78
CA VAL A 324 1.80 2.71 9.18
C VAL A 324 2.15 2.65 7.70
N THR A 325 2.42 1.46 7.18
CA THR A 325 2.73 1.26 5.76
C THR A 325 2.09 0.01 5.21
N GLU A 326 1.49 0.16 4.05
CA GLU A 326 0.97 -0.91 3.23
C GLU A 326 0.66 -0.42 1.81
N MET A 327 0.32 -1.37 0.93
CA MET A 327 -0.04 -1.10 -0.46
C MET A 327 -1.34 -0.29 -0.55
N ARG A 328 -1.50 0.48 -1.61
CA ARG A 328 -2.62 1.43 -1.82
C ARG A 328 -4.02 0.82 -1.71
N GLU A 329 -4.17 -0.48 -1.99
CA GLU A 329 -5.45 -1.19 -1.86
C GLU A 329 -5.97 -1.19 -0.43
N GLN A 330 -5.07 -1.01 0.56
CA GLN A 330 -5.41 -0.96 1.98
C GLN A 330 -6.20 0.30 2.38
N ILE A 331 -6.31 1.28 1.49
CA ILE A 331 -7.25 2.41 1.66
C ILE A 331 -8.68 1.90 1.86
N ARG A 332 -9.06 0.80 1.20
CA ARG A 332 -10.38 0.17 1.33
C ARG A 332 -10.42 -1.03 2.27
N LEU A 333 -9.27 -1.39 2.86
CA LEU A 333 -9.09 -2.58 3.67
C LEU A 333 -8.50 -2.19 5.04
N TRP A 334 -7.20 -2.42 5.26
CA TRP A 334 -6.59 -2.29 6.58
C TRP A 334 -6.52 -0.84 7.10
N PHE A 335 -6.17 0.13 6.28
CA PHE A 335 -6.20 1.54 6.71
C PHE A 335 -7.61 1.98 7.08
N TYR A 336 -8.61 1.55 6.29
CA TYR A 336 -10.01 1.80 6.58
C TYR A 336 -10.46 1.13 7.88
N SER A 337 -10.21 -0.18 8.04
CA SER A 337 -10.67 -0.92 9.21
C SER A 337 -10.03 -0.42 10.51
N GLN A 338 -8.74 -0.05 10.49
CA GLN A 338 -8.08 0.59 11.64
C GLN A 338 -8.76 1.92 11.99
N CYS A 339 -8.99 2.79 11.00
CA CYS A 339 -9.64 4.08 11.20
C CYS A 339 -11.06 3.89 11.75
N PHE A 340 -11.85 2.98 11.17
CA PHE A 340 -13.19 2.66 11.62
C PHE A 340 -13.20 2.21 13.08
N MET A 341 -12.39 1.22 13.42
CA MET A 341 -12.33 0.67 14.78
C MET A 341 -11.82 1.69 15.80
N ALA A 342 -10.78 2.45 15.46
CA ALA A 342 -10.21 3.42 16.39
C ALA A 342 -11.16 4.59 16.67
N ILE A 343 -11.79 5.14 15.65
CA ILE A 343 -12.81 6.20 15.84
C ILE A 343 -14.00 5.70 16.63
N THR A 344 -14.45 4.46 16.37
CA THR A 344 -15.58 3.86 17.11
C THR A 344 -15.24 3.60 18.59
N LEU A 345 -14.04 3.08 18.88
CA LEU A 345 -13.66 2.64 20.23
C LEU A 345 -13.11 3.78 21.10
N ASP A 346 -12.41 4.75 20.51
CA ASP A 346 -11.66 5.76 21.25
C ASP A 346 -11.86 7.21 20.74
N GLY A 347 -12.47 7.39 19.57
CA GLY A 347 -12.71 8.71 18.98
C GLY A 347 -11.49 9.35 18.34
N ARG A 348 -10.32 8.69 18.32
CA ARG A 348 -9.06 9.19 17.78
C ARG A 348 -8.64 8.43 16.52
N GLN A 349 -7.92 9.13 15.65
CA GLN A 349 -7.27 8.52 14.48
C GLN A 349 -6.15 7.56 14.91
N PRO A 350 -6.06 6.34 14.32
CA PRO A 350 -5.12 5.32 14.79
C PRO A 350 -3.66 5.54 14.41
N TYR A 351 -3.36 6.42 13.48
CA TYR A 351 -2.01 6.67 12.96
C TYR A 351 -1.79 8.13 12.57
N GLY A 352 -0.58 8.64 12.79
CA GLY A 352 -0.18 10.00 12.41
C GLY A 352 0.27 10.10 10.96
N ARG A 353 0.97 9.08 10.46
CA ARG A 353 1.53 9.04 9.10
C ARG A 353 1.19 7.73 8.39
N VAL A 354 1.00 7.82 7.07
CA VAL A 354 0.80 6.65 6.19
C VAL A 354 1.78 6.72 5.02
N LEU A 355 2.61 5.70 4.89
CA LEU A 355 3.36 5.45 3.66
C LEU A 355 2.65 4.37 2.86
N THR A 356 2.16 4.70 1.67
CA THR A 356 1.55 3.70 0.79
C THR A 356 2.29 3.60 -0.53
N TYR A 357 2.29 2.40 -1.11
CA TYR A 357 3.06 2.08 -2.30
C TYR A 357 2.22 1.33 -3.35
N GLU A 358 2.74 1.33 -4.58
CA GLU A 358 2.14 0.65 -5.72
C GLU A 358 2.59 -0.81 -5.81
N LYS A 359 1.93 -1.57 -6.69
CA LYS A 359 2.23 -2.98 -6.95
C LYS A 359 3.62 -3.18 -7.55
N VAL A 360 4.15 -4.39 -7.31
CA VAL A 360 5.37 -4.88 -7.96
C VAL A 360 5.02 -5.56 -9.29
N TYR A 361 5.71 -5.17 -10.34
CA TYR A 361 5.59 -5.69 -11.70
C TYR A 361 6.88 -6.38 -12.13
N ASP A 362 6.83 -7.23 -13.14
CA ASP A 362 8.03 -7.80 -13.74
C ASP A 362 8.85 -6.72 -14.51
N GLU A 363 10.02 -7.10 -15.02
CA GLU A 363 10.91 -6.18 -15.75
C GLU A 363 10.25 -5.50 -16.96
N THR A 364 9.26 -6.17 -17.55
CA THR A 364 8.53 -5.68 -18.72
C THR A 364 7.37 -4.77 -18.36
N GLY A 365 7.02 -4.67 -17.07
CA GLY A 365 5.90 -3.87 -16.56
C GLY A 365 4.57 -4.61 -16.58
N ARG A 366 4.56 -5.96 -16.53
CA ARG A 366 3.37 -6.79 -16.38
C ARG A 366 3.22 -7.22 -14.92
N GLU A 367 1.98 -7.40 -14.47
CA GLU A 367 1.72 -8.01 -13.16
C GLU A 367 2.34 -9.40 -13.06
N MET A 368 2.88 -9.74 -11.88
CA MET A 368 3.45 -11.05 -11.63
C MET A 368 2.37 -12.02 -11.16
N HIS A 369 2.17 -13.10 -11.90
CA HIS A 369 1.27 -14.18 -11.54
C HIS A 369 1.95 -15.54 -11.67
N LYS A 370 1.74 -16.43 -10.70
CA LYS A 370 2.29 -17.80 -10.74
C LYS A 370 1.83 -18.56 -11.99
N SER A 371 0.56 -18.39 -12.37
CA SER A 371 -0.03 -19.03 -13.55
C SER A 371 0.54 -18.52 -14.88
N TRP A 372 1.17 -17.34 -14.90
CA TRP A 372 1.82 -16.78 -16.09
C TRP A 372 3.30 -17.11 -16.17
N GLY A 373 3.87 -17.72 -15.12
CA GLY A 373 5.27 -18.13 -15.08
C GLY A 373 6.26 -16.95 -14.94
N ASN A 374 5.78 -15.73 -14.66
CA ASN A 374 6.62 -14.55 -14.47
C ASN A 374 6.78 -14.12 -13.00
N ALA A 375 6.21 -14.87 -12.06
CA ALA A 375 6.42 -14.63 -10.64
C ALA A 375 7.84 -15.09 -10.22
N ILE A 376 8.51 -14.24 -9.45
CA ILE A 376 9.83 -14.54 -8.87
C ILE A 376 9.62 -14.91 -7.40
N GLU A 377 9.99 -16.13 -7.03
CA GLU A 377 9.91 -16.59 -5.65
C GLU A 377 11.03 -15.94 -4.82
N LEU A 378 10.73 -15.65 -3.54
CA LEU A 378 11.66 -14.93 -2.66
C LEU A 378 13.02 -15.66 -2.52
N ASN A 379 13.01 -16.98 -2.34
CA ASN A 379 14.23 -17.73 -2.15
C ASN A 379 15.12 -17.70 -3.41
N ASP A 380 14.52 -17.82 -4.60
CA ASP A 380 15.26 -17.71 -5.86
C ASP A 380 15.86 -16.31 -6.04
N ALA A 381 15.12 -15.26 -5.64
CA ALA A 381 15.63 -13.89 -5.68
C ALA A 381 16.79 -13.70 -4.68
N LEU A 382 16.67 -14.22 -3.46
CA LEU A 382 17.74 -14.13 -2.45
C LEU A 382 19.02 -14.83 -2.91
N GLU A 383 18.93 -16.01 -3.51
CA GLU A 383 20.09 -16.73 -4.03
C GLU A 383 20.75 -16.03 -5.23
N ARG A 384 19.96 -15.51 -6.16
CA ARG A 384 20.47 -14.93 -7.42
C ARG A 384 20.85 -13.46 -7.32
N MET A 385 20.13 -12.68 -6.52
CA MET A 385 20.36 -11.25 -6.36
C MET A 385 21.08 -10.91 -5.06
N GLY A 386 20.66 -11.54 -3.96
CA GLY A 386 21.00 -11.16 -2.59
C GLY A 386 20.04 -10.11 -2.01
N ALA A 387 19.85 -10.17 -0.69
CA ALA A 387 18.86 -9.33 0.00
C ALA A 387 19.14 -7.82 -0.14
N ASP A 388 20.38 -7.39 0.01
CA ASP A 388 20.72 -5.96 -0.08
C ASP A 388 20.59 -5.39 -1.49
N VAL A 389 20.81 -6.18 -2.53
CA VAL A 389 20.55 -5.76 -3.91
C VAL A 389 19.05 -5.58 -4.14
N MET A 390 18.23 -6.48 -3.60
CA MET A 390 16.77 -6.34 -3.66
C MET A 390 16.31 -5.06 -2.93
N ARG A 391 16.82 -4.83 -1.71
CA ARG A 391 16.50 -3.64 -0.91
C ARG A 391 16.92 -2.35 -1.58
N TRP A 392 18.13 -2.32 -2.17
CA TRP A 392 18.58 -1.18 -2.97
C TRP A 392 17.63 -0.90 -4.13
N LEU A 393 17.25 -1.94 -4.88
CA LEU A 393 16.34 -1.82 -6.03
C LEU A 393 14.98 -1.24 -5.58
N TYR A 394 14.41 -1.72 -4.48
CA TYR A 394 13.16 -1.19 -3.92
C TYR A 394 13.31 0.27 -3.50
N CYS A 395 14.37 0.62 -2.77
CA CYS A 395 14.59 1.97 -2.27
C CYS A 395 14.98 2.98 -3.37
N SER A 396 15.34 2.52 -4.57
CA SER A 396 15.68 3.38 -5.72
C SER A 396 14.48 3.76 -6.59
N GLN A 397 13.29 3.27 -6.27
CA GLN A 397 12.07 3.54 -7.05
C GLN A 397 11.03 4.25 -6.18
N PRO A 398 10.32 5.27 -6.73
CA PRO A 398 9.35 6.02 -5.96
C PRO A 398 8.12 5.16 -5.63
N PRO A 399 7.63 5.16 -4.38
CA PRO A 399 6.49 4.36 -3.97
C PRO A 399 5.19 4.72 -4.69
N SER A 400 5.11 5.92 -5.27
CA SER A 400 3.95 6.39 -6.04
C SER A 400 3.81 5.77 -7.44
N GLN A 401 4.75 4.94 -7.86
CA GLN A 401 4.76 4.30 -9.16
C GLN A 401 4.91 2.78 -9.02
N PRO A 402 4.35 2.00 -9.95
CA PRO A 402 4.57 0.56 -9.97
C PRO A 402 6.05 0.22 -10.02
N LEU A 403 6.49 -0.59 -9.06
CA LEU A 403 7.87 -1.00 -8.94
C LEU A 403 8.16 -2.10 -9.98
N ARG A 404 9.20 -1.92 -10.80
CA ARG A 404 9.70 -2.97 -11.68
C ARG A 404 10.75 -3.81 -10.98
N PHE A 405 10.61 -5.11 -11.06
CA PHE A 405 11.46 -6.07 -10.37
C PHE A 405 11.89 -7.20 -11.30
N GLY A 406 13.17 -7.52 -11.30
CA GLY A 406 13.70 -8.64 -12.07
C GLY A 406 15.22 -8.71 -12.07
N TYR A 407 15.74 -9.77 -12.64
CA TYR A 407 17.16 -10.09 -12.58
C TYR A 407 18.03 -9.15 -13.43
N GLY A 408 17.52 -8.67 -14.57
CA GLY A 408 18.24 -7.73 -15.44
C GLY A 408 18.49 -6.40 -14.75
N ILE A 409 17.46 -5.85 -14.10
CA ILE A 409 17.58 -4.61 -13.31
C ILE A 409 18.51 -4.80 -12.11
N ALA A 410 18.44 -5.96 -11.45
CA ALA A 410 19.31 -6.29 -10.33
C ALA A 410 20.80 -6.32 -10.70
N GLU A 411 21.16 -6.76 -11.91
CA GLU A 411 22.56 -6.76 -12.37
C GLU A 411 23.12 -5.33 -12.53
N GLU A 412 22.30 -4.34 -12.81
CA GLU A 412 22.73 -2.94 -12.82
C GLU A 412 23.02 -2.44 -11.40
N VAL A 413 22.15 -2.75 -10.45
CA VAL A 413 22.37 -2.44 -9.03
C VAL A 413 23.63 -3.14 -8.52
N LYS A 414 23.86 -4.41 -8.84
CA LYS A 414 25.09 -5.13 -8.47
C LYS A 414 26.36 -4.46 -8.95
N ARG A 415 26.37 -3.91 -10.15
CA ARG A 415 27.55 -3.19 -10.68
C ARG A 415 27.88 -1.95 -9.85
N ARG A 416 26.85 -1.19 -9.42
CA ARG A 416 27.02 -0.03 -8.54
C ARG A 416 27.48 -0.45 -7.14
N PHE A 417 26.90 -1.51 -6.63
CA PHE A 417 27.26 -2.12 -5.35
C PHE A 417 28.74 -2.56 -5.34
N LEU A 418 29.22 -3.19 -6.41
CA LEU A 418 30.62 -3.59 -6.54
C LEU A 418 31.58 -2.39 -6.53
N THR A 419 31.17 -1.22 -6.99
CA THR A 419 32.00 -0.01 -6.91
C THR A 419 32.23 0.39 -5.44
N TYR A 420 31.19 0.40 -4.63
CA TYR A 420 31.31 0.66 -3.19
C TYR A 420 32.14 -0.41 -2.47
N TRP A 421 31.88 -1.67 -2.74
CA TRP A 421 32.66 -2.80 -2.24
C TRP A 421 34.15 -2.66 -2.55
N ASN A 422 34.48 -2.27 -3.77
CA ASN A 422 35.86 -2.05 -4.17
C ASN A 422 36.52 -0.85 -3.45
N CYS A 423 35.76 0.17 -3.07
CA CYS A 423 36.29 1.25 -2.22
C CYS A 423 36.69 0.71 -0.84
N VAL A 424 35.84 -0.15 -0.24
CA VAL A 424 36.16 -0.79 1.04
C VAL A 424 37.35 -1.73 0.90
N LYS A 425 37.33 -2.59 -0.12
CA LYS A 425 38.46 -3.50 -0.41
C LYS A 425 39.78 -2.75 -0.60
N PHE A 426 39.74 -1.64 -1.30
CA PHE A 426 40.90 -0.79 -1.51
C PHE A 426 41.48 -0.31 -0.16
N LEU A 427 40.63 0.20 0.72
CA LEU A 427 41.08 0.60 2.06
C LEU A 427 41.70 -0.58 2.82
N VAL A 428 41.02 -1.74 2.85
CA VAL A 428 41.49 -2.94 3.56
C VAL A 428 42.85 -3.39 3.06
N ASP A 429 43.04 -3.43 1.73
CA ASP A 429 44.32 -3.83 1.12
C ASP A 429 45.46 -2.92 1.56
N TYR A 430 45.25 -1.59 1.56
CA TYR A 430 46.28 -0.62 1.98
C TYR A 430 46.46 -0.53 3.48
N ALA A 431 45.38 -0.65 4.27
CA ALA A 431 45.44 -0.69 5.71
C ALA A 431 46.27 -1.90 6.24
N ASN A 432 46.08 -3.07 5.60
CA ASN A 432 46.85 -4.28 5.93
C ASN A 432 48.33 -4.17 5.53
N ALA A 433 48.63 -3.39 4.52
CA ALA A 433 50.02 -3.13 4.06
C ALA A 433 50.71 -1.99 4.83
N SER A 434 49.98 -1.20 5.62
CA SER A 434 50.48 -0.08 6.36
C SER A 434 51.12 -0.51 7.68
N ASP A 435 52.32 0.02 7.97
CA ASP A 435 52.96 -0.13 9.26
C ASP A 435 52.50 0.92 10.28
N ARG A 436 51.85 1.99 9.82
CA ARG A 436 51.50 3.18 10.63
C ARG A 436 50.03 3.25 10.98
N PHE A 437 49.15 2.88 10.07
CA PHE A 437 47.72 3.03 10.23
C PHE A 437 47.16 2.00 11.22
N ARG A 438 46.61 2.51 12.30
CA ARG A 438 45.89 1.72 13.32
C ARG A 438 44.59 2.44 13.63
N PRO A 439 43.49 2.05 12.97
CA PRO A 439 42.19 2.68 13.22
C PRO A 439 41.68 2.34 14.61
N SER A 440 41.14 3.33 15.30
CA SER A 440 40.44 3.16 16.60
C SER A 440 39.10 3.85 16.54
N TRP A 441 38.07 3.16 17.00
CA TRP A 441 36.74 3.72 17.11
C TRP A 441 36.67 4.97 17.96
N ALA A 442 37.46 5.02 19.06
CA ALA A 442 37.53 6.18 19.96
C ALA A 442 38.13 7.43 19.28
N GLU A 443 38.85 7.24 18.18
CA GLU A 443 39.51 8.29 17.40
C GLU A 443 38.97 8.30 15.96
N LEU A 444 37.66 8.12 15.79
CA LEU A 444 37.04 8.00 14.46
C LEU A 444 37.26 9.26 13.62
N GLU A 445 37.07 10.44 14.21
CA GLU A 445 37.23 11.69 13.49
C GLU A 445 38.71 11.98 13.16
N PRO A 446 39.02 12.31 11.89
CA PRO A 446 40.41 12.62 11.54
C PRO A 446 40.83 13.98 12.10
N ALA A 447 41.74 13.94 13.10
CA ALA A 447 42.26 15.15 13.77
C ALA A 447 43.22 15.95 12.85
N ASN A 448 43.94 15.28 11.94
CA ASN A 448 44.93 15.88 11.07
C ASN A 448 44.59 15.56 9.62
N LEU A 449 44.03 16.51 8.89
CA LEU A 449 43.75 16.40 7.47
C LEU A 449 45.01 16.76 6.66
N GLY A 450 45.49 15.82 5.84
CA GLY A 450 46.73 15.95 5.12
C GLY A 450 46.65 16.81 3.83
N SER A 451 45.46 17.14 3.39
CA SER A 451 45.24 17.93 2.18
C SER A 451 43.82 18.51 2.10
N SER A 452 43.63 19.49 1.22
CA SER A 452 42.29 20.02 0.88
C SER A 452 41.31 18.93 0.43
N LEU A 453 41.84 17.90 -0.24
CA LEU A 453 41.05 16.75 -0.69
C LEU A 453 40.53 15.89 0.48
N ASP A 454 41.30 15.79 1.58
CA ASP A 454 40.86 15.12 2.81
C ASP A 454 39.74 15.93 3.48
N SER A 455 39.95 17.25 3.64
CA SER A 455 38.92 18.15 4.16
C SER A 455 37.63 18.06 3.35
N TRP A 456 37.75 18.08 2.05
CA TRP A 456 36.58 17.92 1.17
C TRP A 456 35.86 16.58 1.37
N LEU A 457 36.56 15.45 1.52
CA LEU A 457 35.90 14.16 1.71
C LEU A 457 35.17 14.09 3.06
N VAL A 458 35.73 14.68 4.12
CA VAL A 458 35.04 14.77 5.42
C VAL A 458 33.74 15.57 5.26
N GLU A 459 33.82 16.77 4.67
CA GLU A 459 32.65 17.62 4.46
C GLU A 459 31.63 16.97 3.52
N ARG A 460 32.08 16.25 2.50
CA ARG A 460 31.21 15.47 1.60
C ARG A 460 30.50 14.33 2.32
N THR A 461 31.18 13.69 3.28
CA THR A 461 30.59 12.65 4.14
C THR A 461 29.55 13.25 5.08
N ASN A 462 29.84 14.41 5.68
CA ASN A 462 28.88 15.14 6.51
C ASN A 462 27.65 15.54 5.70
N ALA A 463 27.83 16.05 4.47
CA ALA A 463 26.74 16.40 3.57
C ALA A 463 25.88 15.19 3.19
N PHE A 464 26.51 14.05 2.91
CA PHE A 464 25.79 12.79 2.63
C PHE A 464 24.95 12.34 3.84
N ALA A 465 25.51 12.34 5.05
CA ALA A 465 24.78 11.94 6.25
C ALA A 465 23.57 12.84 6.53
N ARG A 466 23.73 14.17 6.37
CA ARG A 466 22.63 15.12 6.53
C ARG A 466 21.53 14.98 5.45
N ALA A 467 21.92 14.77 4.21
CA ALA A 467 20.97 14.56 3.14
C ALA A 467 20.20 13.23 3.30
N ALA A 468 20.89 12.20 3.77
CA ALA A 468 20.26 10.91 4.05
C ALA A 468 19.30 11.00 5.26
N GLU A 469 19.70 11.71 6.33
CA GLU A 469 18.84 11.97 7.48
C GLU A 469 17.52 12.63 7.06
N ALA A 470 17.61 13.70 6.28
CA ALA A 470 16.43 14.38 5.75
C ALA A 470 15.58 13.47 4.86
N GLY A 471 16.20 12.62 4.05
CA GLY A 471 15.49 11.64 3.21
C GLY A 471 14.77 10.57 4.03
N TYR A 472 15.39 10.06 5.11
CA TYR A 472 14.76 9.11 6.00
C TYR A 472 13.57 9.72 6.76
N GLU A 473 13.73 10.93 7.30
CA GLU A 473 12.66 11.65 8.00
C GLU A 473 11.45 11.93 7.12
N ALA A 474 11.69 12.14 5.80
CA ALA A 474 10.65 12.35 4.81
C ALA A 474 10.12 11.05 4.17
N TYR A 475 10.64 9.87 4.54
CA TYR A 475 10.39 8.57 3.88
C TYR A 475 10.76 8.56 2.38
N GLU A 476 11.68 9.41 1.95
CA GLU A 476 12.16 9.53 0.58
C GLU A 476 13.42 8.70 0.34
N THR A 477 13.33 7.38 0.43
CA THR A 477 14.46 6.47 0.22
C THR A 477 15.13 6.63 -1.13
N VAL A 478 14.38 7.05 -2.15
CA VAL A 478 14.92 7.37 -3.48
C VAL A 478 15.95 8.51 -3.43
N ALA A 479 15.69 9.53 -2.62
CA ALA A 479 16.63 10.64 -2.43
C ALA A 479 17.90 10.15 -1.73
N VAL A 480 17.77 9.30 -0.71
CA VAL A 480 18.91 8.68 0.00
C VAL A 480 19.77 7.86 -0.96
N MET A 481 19.15 7.00 -1.79
CA MET A 481 19.89 6.14 -2.71
C MET A 481 20.56 6.92 -3.85
N ARG A 482 19.93 7.96 -4.35
CA ARG A 482 20.53 8.85 -5.36
C ARG A 482 21.76 9.57 -4.80
N GLU A 483 21.64 10.08 -3.59
CA GLU A 483 22.74 10.75 -2.90
C GLU A 483 23.88 9.76 -2.60
N PHE A 484 23.56 8.53 -2.22
CA PHE A 484 24.56 7.48 -2.01
C PHE A 484 25.30 7.13 -3.31
N GLU A 485 24.60 6.98 -4.44
CA GLU A 485 25.24 6.72 -5.73
C GLU A 485 26.22 7.85 -6.13
N SER A 486 25.82 9.09 -5.90
CA SER A 486 26.70 10.25 -6.08
C SER A 486 27.92 10.21 -5.15
N TYR A 487 27.69 9.85 -3.89
CA TYR A 487 28.78 9.71 -2.89
C TYR A 487 29.77 8.60 -3.25
N VAL A 488 29.30 7.46 -3.75
CA VAL A 488 30.15 6.35 -4.21
C VAL A 488 31.04 6.79 -5.39
N ASP A 489 30.48 7.57 -6.32
CA ASP A 489 31.26 8.14 -7.43
C ASP A 489 32.35 9.09 -6.91
N ASP A 490 32.02 9.93 -5.95
CA ASP A 490 32.93 10.85 -5.28
C ASP A 490 34.08 10.11 -4.57
N LEU A 491 33.76 9.04 -3.84
CA LEU A 491 34.75 8.19 -3.20
C LEU A 491 35.70 7.55 -4.20
N SER A 492 35.15 6.88 -5.21
CA SER A 492 35.91 6.06 -6.16
C SER A 492 36.67 6.92 -7.19
N ASN A 493 35.94 7.78 -7.90
CA ASN A 493 36.42 8.48 -9.07
C ASN A 493 37.09 9.83 -8.79
N TRP A 494 36.84 10.38 -7.59
CA TRP A 494 37.47 11.62 -7.20
C TRP A 494 38.52 11.42 -6.10
N TYR A 495 38.13 10.96 -4.89
CA TYR A 495 39.05 10.84 -3.77
C TYR A 495 40.09 9.73 -3.95
N ILE A 496 39.69 8.46 -4.11
CA ILE A 496 40.58 7.31 -4.16
C ILE A 496 41.52 7.45 -5.38
N ARG A 497 40.97 7.76 -6.55
CA ARG A 497 41.74 7.87 -7.78
C ARG A 497 42.84 8.95 -7.68
N ARG A 498 42.53 10.10 -7.07
CA ARG A 498 43.46 11.21 -6.94
C ARG A 498 44.47 10.99 -5.81
N SER A 499 44.08 10.30 -4.74
CA SER A 499 44.93 10.02 -3.60
C SER A 499 45.80 8.77 -3.77
N ARG A 500 45.75 8.05 -4.89
CA ARG A 500 46.52 6.79 -5.10
C ARG A 500 48.00 6.89 -4.74
N ARG A 501 48.68 7.97 -5.10
CA ARG A 501 50.12 8.17 -4.80
C ARG A 501 50.34 8.29 -3.29
N ARG A 502 49.41 8.88 -2.56
CA ARG A 502 49.44 9.01 -1.11
C ARG A 502 49.31 7.65 -0.44
N PHE A 503 48.35 6.83 -0.89
CA PHE A 503 48.19 5.47 -0.39
C PHE A 503 49.47 4.62 -0.66
N TRP A 504 50.08 4.76 -1.80
CA TRP A 504 51.35 4.08 -2.10
C TRP A 504 52.51 4.53 -1.21
N ALA A 505 52.45 5.75 -0.69
CA ALA A 505 53.44 6.31 0.20
C ALA A 505 53.12 6.06 1.68
N ASP A 506 52.17 5.23 1.99
CA ASP A 506 51.71 4.93 3.36
C ASP A 506 51.31 6.20 4.12
N ASP A 507 50.56 7.09 3.45
CA ASP A 507 50.05 8.34 4.06
C ASP A 507 48.90 8.04 5.01
N GLU A 508 49.20 8.13 6.31
CA GLU A 508 48.24 7.85 7.40
C GLU A 508 46.99 8.76 7.34
N ALA A 509 47.18 10.05 6.99
CA ALA A 509 46.03 10.97 6.89
C ALA A 509 45.05 10.57 5.78
N ALA A 510 45.55 10.11 4.64
CA ALA A 510 44.72 9.61 3.57
C ALA A 510 43.95 8.33 3.95
N LEU A 511 44.61 7.39 4.62
CA LEU A 511 44.01 6.16 5.10
C LEU A 511 42.93 6.43 6.15
N ARG A 512 43.21 7.31 7.11
CA ARG A 512 42.29 7.69 8.20
C ARG A 512 41.05 8.40 7.65
N THR A 513 41.24 9.31 6.71
CA THR A 513 40.13 10.03 6.05
C THR A 513 39.23 9.08 5.27
N LEU A 514 39.81 8.15 4.51
CA LEU A 514 39.01 7.16 3.76
C LEU A 514 38.27 6.20 4.73
N TRP A 515 38.93 5.77 5.81
CA TRP A 515 38.32 4.95 6.83
C TRP A 515 37.14 5.65 7.51
N TYR A 516 37.30 6.91 7.92
CA TYR A 516 36.21 7.74 8.45
C TYR A 516 35.03 7.77 7.49
N ALA A 517 35.26 8.12 6.23
CA ALA A 517 34.24 8.26 5.22
C ALA A 517 33.46 6.95 4.99
N LEU A 518 34.15 5.82 4.94
CA LEU A 518 33.52 4.51 4.79
C LEU A 518 32.73 4.10 6.04
N VAL A 519 33.30 4.24 7.23
CA VAL A 519 32.64 3.88 8.50
C VAL A 519 31.36 4.70 8.70
N GLN A 520 31.39 6.02 8.45
CA GLN A 520 30.19 6.85 8.54
C GLN A 520 29.14 6.47 7.49
N SER A 521 29.57 6.17 6.26
CA SER A 521 28.64 5.75 5.20
C SER A 521 27.97 4.40 5.51
N LEU A 522 28.66 3.47 6.18
CA LEU A 522 28.03 2.21 6.64
C LEU A 522 26.89 2.48 7.65
N ARG A 523 27.10 3.39 8.61
CA ARG A 523 26.07 3.77 9.60
C ARG A 523 24.85 4.39 8.91
N VAL A 524 25.09 5.29 7.96
CA VAL A 524 24.03 5.95 7.17
C VAL A 524 23.20 4.96 6.35
N LEU A 525 23.86 3.93 5.80
CA LEU A 525 23.22 2.96 4.91
C LEU A 525 22.58 1.77 5.62
N ALA A 526 22.91 1.54 6.89
CA ALA A 526 22.46 0.39 7.66
C ALA A 526 20.93 0.16 7.60
N PRO A 527 20.06 1.18 7.62
CA PRO A 527 18.62 0.99 7.50
C PRO A 527 18.18 0.38 6.15
N ILE A 528 18.87 0.70 5.06
CA ILE A 528 18.52 0.20 3.72
C ILE A 528 19.29 -1.08 3.39
N LEU A 529 20.58 -1.15 3.70
CA LEU A 529 21.50 -2.24 3.34
C LEU A 529 22.03 -2.97 4.59
N PRO A 530 21.16 -3.61 5.39
CA PRO A 530 21.52 -4.05 6.75
C PRO A 530 22.59 -5.14 6.78
N PHE A 531 22.60 -6.06 5.80
CA PHE A 531 23.48 -7.22 5.85
C PHE A 531 24.91 -6.88 5.44
N VAL A 532 25.08 -6.17 4.33
CA VAL A 532 26.41 -5.80 3.85
C VAL A 532 27.06 -4.76 4.74
N THR A 533 26.28 -3.80 5.25
CA THR A 533 26.85 -2.79 6.14
C THR A 533 27.36 -3.40 7.43
N ASP A 534 26.65 -4.37 8.00
CA ASP A 534 27.12 -5.09 9.19
C ASP A 534 28.36 -5.97 8.89
N HIS A 535 28.37 -6.65 7.75
CA HIS A 535 29.53 -7.44 7.33
C HIS A 535 30.78 -6.57 7.15
N LEU A 536 30.66 -5.44 6.46
CA LEU A 536 31.76 -4.51 6.24
C LEU A 536 32.18 -3.78 7.53
N TRP A 537 31.21 -3.47 8.39
CA TRP A 537 31.48 -2.90 9.72
C TRP A 537 32.43 -3.76 10.53
N ARG A 538 32.15 -5.04 10.66
CA ARG A 538 32.99 -6.00 11.39
C ARG A 538 34.40 -6.14 10.80
N THR A 539 34.58 -5.74 9.55
CA THR A 539 35.89 -5.71 8.89
C THR A 539 36.64 -4.41 9.19
N LEU A 540 35.94 -3.29 9.26
CA LEU A 540 36.56 -1.95 9.37
C LEU A 540 36.67 -1.44 10.82
N VAL A 541 35.83 -1.93 11.74
CA VAL A 541 35.77 -1.48 13.13
C VAL A 541 36.04 -2.68 14.03
N LEU A 542 37.25 -2.69 14.64
CA LEU A 542 37.73 -3.82 15.44
C LEU A 542 37.60 -3.62 16.95
N ASP A 543 37.51 -2.38 17.40
CA ASP A 543 37.51 -1.96 18.81
C ASP A 543 36.25 -1.14 19.20
N GLY A 544 35.21 -1.18 18.37
CA GLY A 544 33.95 -0.48 18.58
C GLY A 544 32.78 -1.42 18.84
N PRO A 545 31.52 -0.95 18.63
CA PRO A 545 30.34 -1.80 18.70
C PRO A 545 30.44 -3.02 17.78
N GLU A 546 29.95 -4.17 18.22
CA GLU A 546 30.06 -5.44 17.48
C GLU A 546 29.23 -5.46 16.19
N SER A 547 28.28 -4.55 16.05
CA SER A 547 27.41 -4.39 14.88
C SER A 547 27.20 -2.92 14.54
N VAL A 548 27.08 -2.62 13.25
CA VAL A 548 26.71 -1.28 12.77
C VAL A 548 25.37 -0.82 13.35
N HIS A 549 24.46 -1.74 13.59
CA HIS A 549 23.13 -1.47 14.16
C HIS A 549 23.16 -1.05 15.64
N LEU A 550 24.27 -1.28 16.33
CA LEU A 550 24.50 -0.85 17.72
C LEU A 550 25.33 0.44 17.81
N ALA A 551 25.85 0.93 16.67
CA ALA A 551 26.72 2.10 16.64
C ALA A 551 25.98 3.45 16.69
N GLY A 552 24.66 3.43 16.57
CA GLY A 552 23.82 4.63 16.48
C GLY A 552 23.98 5.42 15.17
N TRP A 553 23.17 6.45 15.00
CA TRP A 553 23.29 7.37 13.87
C TRP A 553 24.57 8.22 13.97
N PRO A 554 25.25 8.54 12.84
CA PRO A 554 26.45 9.36 12.88
C PRO A 554 26.13 10.79 13.32
N GLU A 555 26.82 11.25 14.36
CA GLU A 555 26.83 12.66 14.73
C GLU A 555 27.81 13.39 13.82
N VAL A 556 27.30 14.15 12.87
CA VAL A 556 28.12 14.89 11.88
C VAL A 556 27.88 16.39 12.00
N ALA A 557 28.96 17.16 11.79
CA ALA A 557 28.88 18.61 11.75
C ALA A 557 28.06 19.12 10.54
N GLU A 558 27.64 20.37 10.59
CA GLU A 558 27.14 21.05 9.40
C GLU A 558 28.25 21.16 8.37
N PRO A 559 28.02 20.72 7.11
CA PRO A 559 29.07 20.68 6.10
C PRO A 559 29.50 22.08 5.65
N ASP A 560 30.79 22.25 5.42
CA ASP A 560 31.31 23.46 4.77
C ASP A 560 30.84 23.51 3.32
N ARG A 561 29.74 24.23 3.11
CA ARG A 561 29.14 24.40 1.78
C ARG A 561 30.01 25.20 0.83
N ALA A 562 30.89 26.08 1.34
CA ALA A 562 31.79 26.86 0.51
C ALA A 562 32.85 25.95 -0.12
N LEU A 563 33.50 25.10 0.67
CA LEU A 563 34.48 24.11 0.18
C LEU A 563 33.83 23.12 -0.78
N LEU A 564 32.64 22.61 -0.48
CA LEU A 564 31.93 21.71 -1.36
C LEU A 564 31.59 22.36 -2.72
N HIS A 565 31.19 23.62 -2.70
CA HIS A 565 30.91 24.38 -3.91
C HIS A 565 32.19 24.65 -4.75
N GLU A 566 33.27 25.05 -4.08
CA GLU A 566 34.59 25.27 -4.75
C GLU A 566 35.06 24.01 -5.48
N ILE A 567 35.03 22.85 -4.82
CA ILE A 567 35.42 21.59 -5.46
C ILE A 567 34.43 21.16 -6.55
N ALA A 568 33.14 21.45 -6.42
CA ALA A 568 32.18 21.21 -7.52
C ALA A 568 32.52 22.04 -8.76
N GLU A 569 32.90 23.31 -8.59
CA GLU A 569 33.36 24.15 -9.69
C GLU A 569 34.71 23.67 -10.28
N VAL A 570 35.65 23.20 -9.46
CA VAL A 570 36.88 22.54 -9.96
C VAL A 570 36.52 21.35 -10.85
N ARG A 571 35.62 20.48 -10.41
CA ARG A 571 35.16 19.29 -11.17
C ARG A 571 34.51 19.70 -12.48
N ARG A 572 33.68 20.74 -12.47
CA ARG A 572 33.05 21.29 -13.69
C ARG A 572 34.08 21.78 -14.69
N VAL A 573 35.11 22.54 -14.24
CA VAL A 573 36.18 23.01 -15.09
C VAL A 573 36.97 21.83 -15.68
N VAL A 574 37.26 20.81 -14.85
CA VAL A 574 37.93 19.58 -15.30
C VAL A 574 37.12 18.86 -16.37
N GLU A 575 35.82 18.75 -16.20
CA GLU A 575 34.92 18.10 -17.16
C GLU A 575 34.86 18.87 -18.48
N LEU A 576 34.66 20.19 -18.43
CA LEU A 576 34.71 21.06 -19.61
C LEU A 576 36.07 20.98 -20.35
N GLY A 577 37.16 20.94 -19.60
CA GLY A 577 38.50 20.77 -20.15
C GLY A 577 38.71 19.42 -20.85
N ARG A 578 38.15 18.33 -20.28
CA ARG A 578 38.14 17.00 -20.90
C ARG A 578 37.31 16.97 -22.17
N GLN A 579 36.11 17.61 -22.13
CA GLN A 579 35.24 17.74 -23.28
C GLN A 579 35.93 18.53 -24.43
N ALA A 580 36.53 19.67 -24.10
CA ALA A 580 37.27 20.48 -25.07
C ALA A 580 38.43 19.68 -25.71
N ARG A 581 39.15 18.89 -24.93
CA ARG A 581 40.22 18.00 -25.46
C ARG A 581 39.63 16.92 -26.38
N SER A 582 38.55 16.29 -25.98
CA SER A 582 37.86 15.26 -26.76
C SER A 582 37.39 15.81 -28.11
N THR A 583 36.73 16.96 -28.10
CA THR A 583 36.25 17.66 -29.31
C THR A 583 37.39 18.05 -30.26
N SER A 584 38.55 18.42 -29.68
CA SER A 584 39.76 18.79 -30.45
C SER A 584 40.62 17.58 -30.83
N GLY A 585 40.21 16.35 -30.52
CA GLY A 585 40.98 15.13 -30.81
C GLY A 585 42.27 14.99 -30.00
N ILE A 586 42.44 15.76 -28.92
CA ILE A 586 43.66 15.77 -28.11
C ILE A 586 43.53 14.76 -26.98
N LYS A 587 44.37 13.72 -26.98
CA LYS A 587 44.35 12.70 -25.91
C LYS A 587 44.76 13.29 -24.57
N LEU A 588 44.10 12.86 -23.46
CA LEU A 588 44.40 13.37 -22.13
C LEU A 588 45.87 13.18 -21.72
N ARG A 589 46.51 12.10 -22.15
CA ARG A 589 47.95 11.83 -21.91
C ARG A 589 48.92 12.82 -22.56
N GLN A 590 48.44 13.62 -23.54
CA GLN A 590 49.27 14.64 -24.20
C GLN A 590 49.26 15.90 -23.32
N PRO A 591 50.41 16.34 -22.73
CA PRO A 591 50.44 17.54 -21.92
C PRO A 591 50.22 18.79 -22.79
N LEU A 592 49.47 19.74 -22.28
CA LEU A 592 49.30 21.07 -22.88
C LEU A 592 50.08 22.10 -22.08
N ARG A 593 50.39 23.19 -22.73
CA ARG A 593 51.21 24.26 -22.13
C ARG A 593 50.42 25.11 -21.16
N ARG A 594 49.21 25.50 -21.55
CA ARG A 594 48.39 26.47 -20.81
C ARG A 594 46.91 26.18 -20.96
N LEU A 595 46.17 26.42 -19.88
CA LEU A 595 44.72 26.50 -19.82
C LEU A 595 44.33 27.86 -19.24
N VAL A 596 43.39 28.54 -19.87
CA VAL A 596 42.77 29.74 -19.31
C VAL A 596 41.35 29.37 -18.93
N VAL A 597 40.95 29.67 -17.68
CA VAL A 597 39.62 29.45 -17.13
C VAL A 597 39.00 30.82 -16.88
N GLU A 598 37.86 31.10 -17.51
CA GLU A 598 37.14 32.35 -17.36
C GLU A 598 35.88 32.12 -16.50
N GLY A 599 35.51 33.13 -15.72
CA GLY A 599 34.24 33.09 -14.96
C GLY A 599 34.26 32.28 -13.68
N ALA A 600 35.43 31.84 -13.17
CA ALA A 600 35.54 31.09 -11.91
C ALA A 600 36.60 31.68 -10.98
N ARG A 601 36.36 31.61 -9.67
CA ARG A 601 37.34 31.98 -8.62
C ARG A 601 37.85 30.72 -7.96
N LEU A 602 38.95 30.16 -8.48
CA LEU A 602 39.51 28.86 -8.10
C LEU A 602 40.99 28.94 -7.74
N ASP A 603 41.45 30.07 -7.19
CA ASP A 603 42.87 30.34 -6.92
C ASP A 603 43.56 29.25 -6.08
N GLY A 604 42.84 28.68 -5.10
CA GLY A 604 43.34 27.59 -4.26
C GLY A 604 43.47 26.22 -4.94
N HIS A 605 42.88 26.03 -6.15
CA HIS A 605 42.72 24.74 -6.80
C HIS A 605 43.36 24.63 -8.19
N LEU A 606 44.17 25.61 -8.61
CA LEU A 606 44.79 25.63 -9.93
C LEU A 606 45.68 24.42 -10.17
N GLY A 607 46.40 23.96 -9.15
CA GLY A 607 47.23 22.75 -9.22
C GLY A 607 46.41 21.48 -9.46
N GLU A 608 45.26 21.38 -8.87
CA GLU A 608 44.32 20.25 -9.04
C GLU A 608 43.80 20.19 -10.49
N ILE A 609 43.39 21.32 -11.03
CA ILE A 609 42.92 21.43 -12.41
C ILE A 609 44.07 21.10 -13.39
N ALA A 610 45.28 21.60 -13.10
CA ALA A 610 46.48 21.33 -13.90
C ALA A 610 46.78 19.83 -13.98
N ASP A 611 46.75 19.15 -12.84
CA ASP A 611 47.00 17.71 -12.76
C ASP A 611 45.94 16.88 -13.48
N GLU A 612 44.66 17.19 -13.28
CA GLU A 612 43.54 16.47 -13.90
C GLU A 612 43.51 16.63 -15.43
N LEU A 613 43.84 17.81 -15.94
CA LEU A 613 43.83 18.11 -17.36
C LEU A 613 45.20 17.95 -18.02
N ARG A 614 46.25 17.54 -17.28
CA ARG A 614 47.62 17.43 -17.80
C ARG A 614 48.07 18.72 -18.52
N VAL A 615 47.91 19.85 -17.85
CA VAL A 615 48.33 21.17 -18.30
C VAL A 615 49.47 21.65 -17.42
N LYS A 616 50.46 22.34 -18.02
CA LYS A 616 51.61 22.85 -17.25
C LYS A 616 51.28 24.11 -16.45
N GLN A 617 50.32 24.88 -16.91
CA GLN A 617 49.94 26.15 -16.31
C GLN A 617 48.43 26.37 -16.47
N VAL A 618 47.74 26.72 -15.38
CA VAL A 618 46.34 27.16 -15.36
C VAL A 618 46.32 28.62 -14.95
N GLU A 619 45.62 29.45 -15.68
CA GLU A 619 45.44 30.88 -15.43
C GLU A 619 43.95 31.19 -15.35
N LEU A 620 43.60 32.07 -14.44
CA LEU A 620 42.23 32.64 -14.36
C LEU A 620 42.18 33.86 -15.26
N GLY A 621 41.26 33.88 -16.21
CA GLY A 621 40.95 35.03 -17.03
C GLY A 621 40.11 36.06 -16.25
N GLU A 622 40.14 37.31 -16.69
CA GLU A 622 39.28 38.36 -16.13
C GLU A 622 37.79 37.99 -16.35
N VAL A 623 36.98 38.23 -15.30
CA VAL A 623 35.51 37.99 -15.33
C VAL A 623 34.82 39.14 -16.04
#